data_f389ac20c2573a27e21896a30b9c84dc
#
_entry.id   f389ac20c2573a27e21896a30b9c84dc
#
_cell.length_a   1.000
_cell.length_b   1.000
_cell.length_c   1.000
_cell.angle_alpha   90.00
_cell.angle_beta   90.00
_cell.angle_gamma   90.00
#
_symmetry.space_group_name_H-M   'P 1'
#
loop_
_entity.id
_entity.type
_entity.pdbx_description
1 polymer ?
#
loop_
_entity_poly.entity_id
_entity_poly.type
_entity_poly.pdbx_seq_one_letter_code
_entity_poly.pdbx_strand_id
1 'polypeptide(L)'
;MTKFYYVYMLVDVETGTHRYVGITENLKERLIRHNKGEVPYTSKFRPWKIQTAIAFDSRVKAYAFEGYMKTHCGRAFAKRHF
;
A
#
# COMPACT_ATOMS: atom_id res chain seq x y z
N MET A 1 6.21 13.22 -20.01
CA MET A 1 5.31 12.30 -19.29
C MET A 1 5.48 12.48 -17.79
N THR A 2 4.38 12.60 -17.07
CA THR A 2 4.43 12.73 -15.62
C THR A 2 4.65 11.36 -15.01
N LYS A 3 5.66 11.26 -14.15
CA LYS A 3 5.92 10.06 -13.40
C LYS A 3 5.20 10.16 -12.07
N PHE A 4 4.48 9.10 -11.68
CA PHE A 4 3.78 9.06 -10.41
C PHE A 4 4.44 8.07 -9.44
N TYR A 5 4.33 8.41 -8.17
CA TYR A 5 4.69 7.55 -7.05
C TYR A 5 3.41 7.21 -6.32
N TYR A 6 3.11 5.93 -6.18
CA TYR A 6 1.85 5.49 -5.60
C TYR A 6 2.07 5.04 -4.16
N VAL A 7 1.29 5.62 -3.27
CA VAL A 7 1.14 5.06 -1.92
C VAL A 7 -0.09 4.17 -1.98
N TYR A 8 0.08 2.90 -1.66
CA TYR A 8 -0.98 1.92 -1.82
C TYR A 8 -1.25 1.19 -0.52
N MET A 9 -2.48 0.74 -0.37
CA MET A 9 -2.90 -0.09 0.74
C MET A 9 -3.44 -1.41 0.23
N LEU A 10 -2.90 -2.49 0.81
CA LEU A 10 -3.35 -3.85 0.52
C LEU A 10 -4.20 -4.35 1.67
N VAL A 11 -5.18 -5.20 1.33
CA VAL A 11 -5.91 -6.00 2.32
C VAL A 11 -5.85 -7.45 1.87
N ASP A 12 -5.81 -8.38 2.82
CA ASP A 12 -5.86 -9.79 2.47
C ASP A 12 -7.25 -10.16 1.97
N VAL A 13 -7.29 -10.98 0.93
CA VAL A 13 -8.55 -11.33 0.26
C VAL A 13 -9.44 -12.18 1.16
N GLU A 14 -8.84 -13.06 1.97
CA GLU A 14 -9.60 -14.02 2.76
C GLU A 14 -10.38 -13.38 3.91
N THR A 15 -9.74 -12.51 4.70
CA THR A 15 -10.37 -11.95 5.89
C THR A 15 -10.62 -10.45 5.82
N GLY A 16 -9.83 -9.72 5.00
CA GLY A 16 -9.90 -8.27 4.94
C GLY A 16 -9.41 -7.56 6.19
N THR A 17 -8.81 -8.30 7.14
CA THR A 17 -8.37 -7.75 8.43
C THR A 17 -6.90 -7.38 8.46
N HIS A 18 -6.09 -8.03 7.62
CA HIS A 18 -4.67 -7.73 7.54
C HIS A 18 -4.45 -6.64 6.50
N ARG A 19 -3.61 -5.66 6.84
CA ARG A 19 -3.36 -4.50 5.99
C ARG A 19 -1.86 -4.27 5.83
N TYR A 20 -1.51 -3.70 4.68
CA TYR A 20 -0.13 -3.33 4.40
C TYR A 20 -0.13 -2.01 3.64
N VAL A 21 0.78 -1.11 4.01
CA VAL A 21 0.98 0.17 3.32
C VAL A 21 2.37 0.17 2.70
N GLY A 22 2.45 0.51 1.43
CA GLY A 22 3.72 0.58 0.73
C GLY A 22 3.74 1.71 -0.28
N ILE A 23 4.87 1.84 -0.96
CA ILE A 23 5.06 2.85 -2.00
C ILE A 23 5.72 2.18 -3.20
N THR A 24 5.27 2.52 -4.41
CA THR A 24 5.81 1.95 -5.63
C THR A 24 5.57 2.87 -6.81
N GLU A 25 6.36 2.69 -7.86
CA GLU A 25 6.14 3.35 -9.15
C GLU A 25 5.30 2.49 -10.08
N ASN A 26 5.11 1.21 -9.76
CA ASN A 26 4.36 0.26 -10.58
C ASN A 26 3.48 -0.61 -9.71
N LEU A 27 2.20 -0.24 -9.61
CA LEU A 27 1.23 -0.94 -8.76
C LEU A 27 1.03 -2.39 -9.16
N LYS A 28 0.90 -2.65 -10.46
CA LYS A 28 0.62 -4.00 -10.95
C LYS A 28 1.76 -4.96 -10.64
N GLU A 29 2.98 -4.56 -10.95
CA GLU A 29 4.15 -5.37 -10.65
C GLU A 29 4.31 -5.61 -9.16
N ARG A 30 4.10 -4.57 -8.36
CA ARG A 30 4.27 -4.67 -6.91
C ARG A 30 3.26 -5.62 -6.29
N LEU A 31 2.01 -5.57 -6.72
CA LEU A 31 0.99 -6.51 -6.25
C LEU A 31 1.36 -7.95 -6.60
N ILE A 32 1.85 -8.17 -7.81
CA ILE A 32 2.32 -9.50 -8.23
C ILE A 32 3.42 -10.00 -7.29
N ARG A 33 4.38 -9.14 -6.95
CA ARG A 33 5.47 -9.52 -6.05
C ARG A 33 4.99 -9.87 -4.66
N HIS A 34 4.01 -9.11 -4.14
CA HIS A 34 3.40 -9.44 -2.83
C HIS A 34 2.75 -10.81 -2.89
N ASN A 35 2.01 -11.11 -3.95
CA ASN A 35 1.29 -12.37 -4.08
C ASN A 35 2.20 -13.56 -4.40
N LYS A 36 3.43 -13.30 -4.85
CA LYS A 36 4.45 -14.35 -4.99
C LYS A 36 5.17 -14.65 -3.69
N GLY A 37 4.94 -13.87 -2.66
CA GLY A 37 5.61 -14.06 -1.37
C GLY A 37 7.01 -13.48 -1.31
N GLU A 38 7.35 -12.53 -2.19
CA GLU A 38 8.68 -11.94 -2.24
C GLU A 38 8.89 -10.84 -1.20
N VAL A 39 7.82 -10.40 -0.55
CA VAL A 39 7.89 -9.39 0.52
C VAL A 39 7.61 -10.10 1.84
N PRO A 40 8.58 -10.13 2.77
CA PRO A 40 8.47 -10.98 3.97
C PRO A 40 7.20 -10.80 4.77
N TYR A 41 6.79 -9.55 5.06
CA TYR A 41 5.59 -9.32 5.86
C TYR A 41 4.33 -9.87 5.19
N THR A 42 4.15 -9.60 3.91
CA THR A 42 2.92 -9.97 3.21
C THR A 42 2.90 -11.43 2.77
N SER A 43 4.03 -12.13 2.83
CA SER A 43 4.10 -13.53 2.43
C SER A 43 3.20 -14.44 3.27
N LYS A 44 2.85 -14.02 4.48
CA LYS A 44 2.07 -14.84 5.43
C LYS A 44 0.57 -14.81 5.19
N PHE A 45 0.05 -13.79 4.50
CA PHE A 45 -1.40 -13.56 4.42
C PHE A 45 -1.90 -13.42 2.99
N ARG A 46 -1.25 -14.10 2.06
CA ARG A 46 -1.64 -14.09 0.65
C ARG A 46 -2.96 -14.83 0.43
N PRO A 47 -3.74 -14.48 -0.59
CA PRO A 47 -3.48 -13.42 -1.57
C PRO A 47 -3.92 -12.03 -1.07
N TRP A 48 -3.32 -11.01 -1.69
CA TRP A 48 -3.61 -9.61 -1.39
C TRP A 48 -4.29 -8.94 -2.56
N LYS A 49 -5.09 -7.91 -2.26
CA LYS A 49 -5.64 -7.02 -3.27
C LYS A 49 -5.37 -5.58 -2.88
N ILE A 50 -5.32 -4.70 -3.87
CA ILE A 50 -5.20 -3.26 -3.63
C ILE A 50 -6.58 -2.75 -3.20
N GLN A 51 -6.64 -2.17 -2.00
CA GLN A 51 -7.85 -1.51 -1.52
C GLN A 51 -7.88 -0.07 -1.99
N THR A 52 -6.75 0.63 -1.88
CA THR A 52 -6.64 2.05 -2.18
C THR A 52 -5.25 2.35 -2.71
N ALA A 53 -5.16 3.27 -3.67
CA ALA A 53 -3.88 3.76 -4.14
C ALA A 53 -4.01 5.26 -4.43
N ILE A 54 -3.00 6.02 -4.02
CA ILE A 54 -2.97 7.46 -4.23
C ILE A 54 -1.71 7.80 -5.03
N ALA A 55 -1.89 8.48 -6.15
CA ALA A 55 -0.79 8.88 -7.03
C ALA A 55 -0.27 10.26 -6.62
N PHE A 56 1.02 10.35 -6.42
CA PHE A 56 1.70 11.61 -6.15
C PHE A 56 2.68 11.91 -7.29
N ASP A 57 2.70 13.14 -7.77
CA ASP A 57 3.67 13.59 -8.75
C ASP A 57 5.00 14.01 -8.10
N SER A 58 5.09 13.89 -6.77
CA SER A 58 6.27 14.25 -5.99
C SER A 58 6.70 13.07 -5.14
N ARG A 59 7.95 12.66 -5.30
CA ARG A 59 8.52 11.59 -4.50
C ARG A 59 8.53 11.94 -3.01
N VAL A 60 8.90 13.18 -2.69
CA VAL A 60 8.97 13.65 -1.30
C VAL A 60 7.60 13.58 -0.64
N LYS A 61 6.56 14.04 -1.34
CA LYS A 61 5.20 14.01 -0.79
C LYS A 61 4.68 12.58 -0.63
N ALA A 62 5.01 11.71 -1.57
CA ALA A 62 4.61 10.31 -1.49
C ALA A 62 5.22 9.62 -0.27
N TYR A 63 6.53 9.80 -0.05
CA TYR A 63 7.21 9.21 1.10
C TYR A 63 6.70 9.78 2.41
N ALA A 64 6.41 11.08 2.46
CA ALA A 64 5.84 11.70 3.65
C ALA A 64 4.46 11.11 3.98
N PHE A 65 3.61 10.93 2.98
CA PHE A 65 2.29 10.36 3.17
C PHE A 65 2.36 8.88 3.57
N GLU A 66 3.25 8.13 2.95
CA GLU A 66 3.45 6.72 3.31
C GLU A 66 3.87 6.58 4.77
N GLY A 67 4.81 7.43 5.22
CA GLY A 67 5.23 7.46 6.62
C GLY A 67 4.08 7.83 7.57
N TYR A 68 3.27 8.83 7.18
CA TYR A 68 2.09 9.21 7.96
C TYR A 68 1.11 8.06 8.11
N MET A 69 0.86 7.32 7.04
CA MET A 69 -0.09 6.21 7.05
C MET A 69 0.32 5.07 7.99
N LYS A 70 1.60 4.99 8.33
CA LYS A 70 2.11 3.99 9.26
C LYS A 70 2.04 4.43 10.72
N THR A 71 1.67 5.69 10.99
CA THR A 71 1.48 6.20 12.35
C THR A 71 0.10 5.82 12.88
N HIS A 72 -0.09 5.99 14.18
CA HIS A 72 -1.39 5.79 14.81
C HIS A 72 -2.48 6.68 14.17
N CYS A 73 -2.16 7.95 13.96
CA CYS A 73 -3.10 8.90 13.34
C CYS A 73 -3.43 8.51 11.89
N GLY A 74 -2.43 8.07 11.13
CA GLY A 74 -2.62 7.61 9.76
C GLY A 74 -3.48 6.37 9.68
N ARG A 75 -3.31 5.43 10.60
CA ARG A 75 -4.14 4.23 10.67
C ARG A 75 -5.59 4.57 10.97
N ALA A 76 -5.82 5.51 11.90
CA ALA A 76 -7.16 5.99 12.21
C ALA A 76 -7.80 6.69 11.01
N PHE A 77 -7.01 7.50 10.28
CA PHE A 77 -7.46 8.15 9.06
C PHE A 77 -7.88 7.13 8.01
N ALA A 78 -7.07 6.11 7.79
CA ALA A 78 -7.37 5.05 6.82
C ALA A 78 -8.63 4.28 7.18
N LYS A 79 -8.79 3.95 8.45
CA LYS A 79 -9.97 3.22 8.93
C LYS A 79 -11.25 4.01 8.72
N ARG A 80 -11.18 5.35 8.85
CA ARG A 80 -12.33 6.22 8.69
C ARG A 80 -12.67 6.48 7.23
N HIS A 81 -11.67 6.62 6.36
CA HIS A 81 -11.86 7.13 5.00
C HIS A 81 -11.70 6.09 3.89
N PHE A 82 -11.09 4.96 4.20
CA PHE A 82 -10.83 3.91 3.21
C PHE A 82 -11.40 2.53 3.67
#